data_868f099912a2cedc2ceaf036be2ea4ff
#
_entry.id   868f099912a2cedc2ceaf036be2ea4ff
#
_cell.length_a   1.000
_cell.length_b   1.000
_cell.length_c   1.000
_cell.angle_alpha   90.00
_cell.angle_beta   90.00
_cell.angle_gamma   90.00
#
_symmetry.space_group_name_H-M   'P 1'
#
loop_
_entity.id
_entity.type
_entity.pdbx_description
1 polymer ?
#
loop_
_entity_poly.entity_id
_entity_poly.type
_entity_poly.pdbx_seq_one_letter_code
_entity_poly.pdbx_strand_id
1 'polypeptide(L)'
;MIIKEFISQANKNQMISVLLKHYKVGSVKVKHKSMKNHAHYNVDTGTLELSTKYKTIKNSQIKEFLITIIHEIRHAMDDKKYGWRKFKDMYEYEMNLMIAQDKHQYDDNKYEIAAEKFVQKNWKKWYNKFKKEGLF
;
A
#
# COMPACT_ATOMS: atom_id res chain seq x y z
N MET A 1 -35.22 -0.64 -1.41
CA MET A 1 -33.97 -0.04 -0.87
C MET A 1 -32.78 -0.66 -1.57
N ILE A 2 -31.94 0.16 -2.18
CA ILE A 2 -30.71 -0.32 -2.82
C ILE A 2 -29.61 -0.26 -1.78
N ILE A 3 -29.08 -1.42 -1.40
CA ILE A 3 -27.93 -1.50 -0.51
C ILE A 3 -26.69 -1.41 -1.41
N LYS A 4 -25.91 -0.35 -1.22
CA LYS A 4 -24.63 -0.21 -1.91
C LYS A 4 -23.63 -1.17 -1.28
N GLU A 5 -23.45 -2.32 -1.90
CA GLU A 5 -22.46 -3.29 -1.47
C GLU A 5 -21.05 -2.91 -1.90
N PHE A 6 -20.92 -2.26 -3.06
CA PHE A 6 -19.64 -1.88 -3.65
C PHE A 6 -19.40 -0.38 -3.57
N ILE A 7 -18.14 -0.02 -3.41
CA ILE A 7 -17.69 1.37 -3.43
C ILE A 7 -17.54 1.80 -4.89
N SER A 8 -17.99 3.03 -5.20
CA SER A 8 -17.85 3.57 -6.56
C SER A 8 -16.37 3.72 -6.93
N GLN A 9 -16.06 3.62 -8.22
CA GLN A 9 -14.71 3.84 -8.71
C GLN A 9 -14.24 5.27 -8.39
N ALA A 10 -15.13 6.25 -8.48
CA ALA A 10 -14.82 7.63 -8.13
C ALA A 10 -14.39 7.77 -6.67
N ASN A 11 -15.11 7.15 -5.74
CA ASN A 11 -14.78 7.20 -4.32
C ASN A 11 -13.48 6.44 -4.01
N LYS A 12 -13.29 5.28 -4.61
CA LYS A 12 -12.04 4.51 -4.50
C LYS A 12 -10.85 5.34 -4.97
N ASN A 13 -10.94 5.94 -6.16
CA ASN A 13 -9.87 6.75 -6.72
C ASN A 13 -9.60 7.99 -5.88
N GLN A 14 -10.63 8.58 -5.27
CA GLN A 14 -10.46 9.71 -4.38
C GLN A 14 -9.71 9.32 -3.11
N MET A 15 -10.02 8.18 -2.49
CA MET A 15 -9.29 7.69 -1.33
C MET A 15 -7.82 7.49 -1.66
N ILE A 16 -7.51 6.84 -2.78
CA ILE A 16 -6.13 6.63 -3.23
C ILE A 16 -5.42 7.97 -3.44
N SER A 17 -6.04 8.90 -4.14
CA SER A 17 -5.46 10.22 -4.42
C SER A 17 -5.17 11.00 -3.14
N VAL A 18 -6.09 10.99 -2.18
CA VAL A 18 -5.91 11.66 -0.89
C VAL A 18 -4.71 11.08 -0.14
N LEU A 19 -4.60 9.75 -0.09
CA LEU A 19 -3.49 9.08 0.59
C LEU A 19 -2.15 9.40 -0.07
N LEU A 20 -2.06 9.30 -1.39
CA LEU A 20 -0.82 9.58 -2.12
C LEU A 20 -0.36 11.01 -1.91
N LYS A 21 -1.27 11.98 -1.96
CA LYS A 21 -0.96 13.39 -1.75
C LYS A 21 -0.52 13.66 -0.31
N HIS A 22 -1.24 13.09 0.66
CA HIS A 22 -0.92 13.29 2.07
C HIS A 22 0.51 12.83 2.40
N TYR A 23 0.89 11.67 1.89
CA TYR A 23 2.21 11.10 2.12
C TYR A 23 3.26 11.57 1.10
N LYS A 24 2.93 12.56 0.26
CA LYS A 24 3.84 13.21 -0.69
C LYS A 24 4.42 12.25 -1.73
N VAL A 25 3.63 11.28 -2.14
CA VAL A 25 3.96 10.32 -3.20
C VAL A 25 2.95 10.40 -4.35
N GLY A 26 2.42 11.61 -4.62
CA GLY A 26 1.38 11.83 -5.62
C GLY A 26 1.80 11.51 -7.05
N SER A 27 3.11 11.42 -7.35
CA SER A 27 3.61 11.03 -8.66
C SER A 27 3.58 9.52 -8.91
N VAL A 28 3.32 8.72 -7.87
CA VAL A 28 3.25 7.26 -7.99
C VAL A 28 2.01 6.88 -8.81
N LYS A 29 2.21 6.05 -9.82
CA LYS A 29 1.12 5.47 -10.60
C LYS A 29 0.54 4.27 -9.87
N VAL A 30 -0.79 4.10 -9.96
CA VAL A 30 -1.48 2.95 -9.39
C VAL A 30 -2.05 2.12 -10.53
N LYS A 31 -1.73 0.84 -10.56
CA LYS A 31 -2.20 -0.10 -11.58
C LYS A 31 -2.74 -1.36 -10.91
N HIS A 32 -3.67 -2.03 -11.58
CA HIS A 32 -4.13 -3.35 -11.17
C HIS A 32 -3.36 -4.41 -11.94
N LYS A 33 -2.96 -5.47 -11.23
CA LYS A 33 -2.21 -6.59 -11.81
C LYS A 33 -2.66 -7.90 -11.16
N SER A 34 -2.78 -8.94 -11.96
CA SER A 34 -3.03 -10.28 -11.41
C SER A 34 -1.81 -10.73 -10.62
N MET A 35 -2.01 -11.06 -9.35
CA MET A 35 -0.92 -11.49 -8.47
C MET A 35 -1.47 -12.29 -7.29
N LYS A 36 -0.61 -13.11 -6.67
CA LYS A 36 -0.96 -13.86 -5.46
C LYS A 36 -1.08 -12.94 -4.25
N ASN A 37 -0.21 -11.94 -4.15
CA ASN A 37 -0.23 -10.97 -3.06
C ASN A 37 -1.37 -9.97 -3.26
N HIS A 38 -1.68 -9.22 -2.20
CA HIS A 38 -2.71 -8.17 -2.26
C HIS A 38 -2.23 -6.95 -3.06
N ALA A 39 -0.96 -6.62 -2.94
CA ALA A 39 -0.34 -5.49 -3.62
C ALA A 39 1.18 -5.63 -3.62
N HIS A 40 1.82 -4.80 -4.43
CA HIS A 40 3.27 -4.71 -4.52
C HIS A 40 3.68 -3.32 -4.98
N TYR A 41 4.68 -2.73 -4.33
CA TYR A 41 5.32 -1.52 -4.86
C TYR A 41 6.47 -1.91 -5.76
N ASN A 42 6.34 -1.62 -7.06
CA ASN A 42 7.39 -1.90 -8.04
C ASN A 42 8.38 -0.74 -8.06
N VAL A 43 9.52 -0.94 -7.43
CA VAL A 43 10.56 0.09 -7.30
C VAL A 43 11.21 0.41 -8.65
N ASP A 44 11.25 -0.53 -9.59
CA ASP A 44 11.86 -0.32 -10.91
C ASP A 44 11.05 0.67 -11.75
N THR A 45 9.74 0.71 -11.57
CA THR A 45 8.83 1.57 -12.33
C THR A 45 8.20 2.70 -11.52
N GLY A 46 8.36 2.69 -10.19
CA GLY A 46 7.68 3.64 -9.30
C GLY A 46 6.16 3.48 -9.32
N THR A 47 5.68 2.25 -9.48
CA THR A 47 4.27 1.93 -9.63
C THR A 47 3.78 1.12 -8.43
N LEU A 48 2.64 1.54 -7.86
CA LEU A 48 1.93 0.77 -6.86
C LEU A 48 0.99 -0.19 -7.60
N GLU A 49 1.25 -1.47 -7.48
CA GLU A 49 0.48 -2.52 -8.15
C GLU A 49 -0.49 -3.15 -7.16
N LEU A 50 -1.78 -3.03 -7.44
CA LEU A 50 -2.85 -3.64 -6.66
C LEU A 50 -3.33 -4.92 -7.33
N SER A 51 -3.62 -5.94 -6.53
CA SER A 51 -4.27 -7.14 -7.05
C SER A 51 -5.56 -6.78 -7.79
N THR A 52 -5.86 -7.49 -8.86
CA THR A 52 -7.10 -7.32 -9.62
C THR A 52 -8.36 -7.52 -8.77
N LYS A 53 -8.24 -8.21 -7.64
CA LYS A 53 -9.36 -8.34 -6.69
C LYS A 53 -9.86 -7.01 -6.14
N TYR A 54 -9.01 -5.97 -6.18
CA TYR A 54 -9.35 -4.62 -5.73
C TYR A 54 -9.87 -3.71 -6.85
N LYS A 55 -10.12 -4.24 -8.03
CA LYS A 55 -10.79 -3.45 -9.09
C LYS A 55 -12.14 -2.95 -8.62
N THR A 56 -12.89 -3.82 -7.94
CA THR A 56 -14.12 -3.47 -7.24
C THR A 56 -13.96 -3.82 -5.77
N ILE A 57 -14.36 -2.91 -4.88
CA ILE A 57 -14.18 -3.05 -3.44
C ILE A 57 -15.55 -3.01 -2.77
N LYS A 58 -15.83 -4.02 -1.95
CA LYS A 58 -17.01 -4.03 -1.09
C LYS A 58 -16.76 -3.19 0.15
N ASN A 59 -17.82 -2.63 0.72
CA ASN A 59 -17.73 -1.88 1.98
C ASN A 59 -17.05 -2.72 3.08
N SER A 60 -17.30 -4.02 3.12
CA SER A 60 -16.69 -4.93 4.09
C SER A 60 -15.18 -5.13 3.88
N GLN A 61 -14.64 -4.71 2.74
CA GLN A 61 -13.22 -4.87 2.39
C GLN A 61 -12.39 -3.58 2.59
N ILE A 62 -13.00 -2.50 3.06
CA ILE A 62 -12.31 -1.20 3.19
C ILE A 62 -11.11 -1.29 4.14
N LYS A 63 -11.27 -1.94 5.28
CA LYS A 63 -10.16 -2.10 6.23
C LYS A 63 -8.97 -2.79 5.56
N GLU A 64 -9.23 -3.92 4.93
CA GLU A 64 -8.21 -4.68 4.20
C GLU A 64 -7.56 -3.85 3.10
N PHE A 65 -8.37 -3.13 2.32
CA PHE A 65 -7.88 -2.27 1.25
C PHE A 65 -6.96 -1.16 1.78
N LEU A 66 -7.36 -0.47 2.85
CA LEU A 66 -6.56 0.60 3.44
C LEU A 66 -5.25 0.07 4.01
N ILE A 67 -5.29 -1.06 4.72
CA ILE A 67 -4.09 -1.70 5.23
C ILE A 67 -3.13 -2.02 4.09
N THR A 68 -3.65 -2.61 3.02
CA THR A 68 -2.86 -3.00 1.85
C THR A 68 -2.20 -1.80 1.17
N ILE A 69 -2.98 -0.76 0.86
CA ILE A 69 -2.45 0.39 0.13
C ILE A 69 -1.49 1.24 0.97
N ILE A 70 -1.78 1.42 2.26
CA ILE A 70 -0.91 2.21 3.16
C ILE A 70 0.43 1.50 3.35
N HIS A 71 0.44 0.18 3.41
CA HIS A 71 1.68 -0.60 3.46
C HIS A 71 2.58 -0.30 2.24
N GLU A 72 2.00 -0.34 1.05
CA GLU A 72 2.76 -0.07 -0.18
C GLU A 72 3.15 1.41 -0.32
N ILE A 73 2.33 2.32 0.19
CA ILE A 73 2.67 3.74 0.25
C ILE A 73 3.93 3.96 1.09
N ARG A 74 4.12 3.23 2.18
CA ARG A 74 5.34 3.33 2.98
C ARG A 74 6.57 2.96 2.17
N HIS A 75 6.50 1.92 1.34
CA HIS A 75 7.61 1.58 0.44
C HIS A 75 7.87 2.68 -0.59
N ALA A 76 6.82 3.29 -1.13
CA ALA A 76 6.96 4.44 -2.03
C ALA A 76 7.61 5.64 -1.34
N MET A 77 7.28 5.88 -0.07
CA MET A 77 7.91 6.95 0.73
C MET A 77 9.40 6.67 0.94
N ASP A 78 9.77 5.43 1.23
CA ASP A 78 11.17 5.05 1.40
C ASP A 78 11.93 5.18 0.08
N ASP A 79 11.33 4.74 -1.02
CA ASP A 79 11.91 4.91 -2.36
C ASP A 79 12.17 6.38 -2.68
N LYS A 80 11.20 7.23 -2.43
CA LYS A 80 11.35 8.67 -2.65
C LYS A 80 12.42 9.29 -1.76
N LYS A 81 12.52 8.85 -0.51
CA LYS A 81 13.50 9.36 0.45
C LYS A 81 14.93 9.03 0.05
N TYR A 82 15.18 7.80 -0.38
CA TYR A 82 16.52 7.30 -0.68
C TYR A 82 16.90 7.35 -2.16
N GLY A 83 15.93 7.50 -3.08
CA GLY A 83 16.10 7.31 -4.50
C GLY A 83 15.93 5.84 -4.89
N TRP A 84 15.37 5.59 -6.11
CA TRP A 84 14.92 4.26 -6.48
C TRP A 84 16.02 3.18 -6.49
N ARG A 85 17.21 3.52 -7.00
CA ARG A 85 18.32 2.55 -7.01
C ARG A 85 18.81 2.24 -5.60
N LYS A 86 18.99 3.28 -4.81
CA LYS A 86 19.52 3.13 -3.45
C LYS A 86 18.53 2.36 -2.58
N PHE A 87 17.25 2.64 -2.66
CA PHE A 87 16.25 1.90 -1.89
C PHE A 87 16.19 0.43 -2.32
N LYS A 88 16.20 0.16 -3.64
CA LYS A 88 16.23 -1.21 -4.14
C LYS A 88 17.45 -1.98 -3.61
N ASP A 89 18.62 -1.39 -3.67
CA ASP A 89 19.85 -2.00 -3.20
C ASP A 89 19.80 -2.25 -1.68
N MET A 90 19.30 -1.29 -0.92
CA MET A 90 19.13 -1.41 0.53
C MET A 90 18.15 -2.52 0.89
N TYR A 91 17.02 -2.60 0.18
CA TYR A 91 16.02 -3.62 0.42
C TYR A 91 16.55 -5.02 0.08
N GLU A 92 17.19 -5.17 -1.06
CA GLU A 92 17.81 -6.45 -1.48
C GLU A 92 18.92 -6.88 -0.52
N TYR A 93 19.73 -5.94 -0.06
CA TYR A 93 20.77 -6.21 0.93
C TYR A 93 20.15 -6.76 2.21
N GLU A 94 19.10 -6.11 2.72
CA GLU A 94 18.39 -6.55 3.93
C GLU A 94 17.77 -7.94 3.74
N MET A 95 17.14 -8.18 2.59
CA MET A 95 16.55 -9.48 2.25
C MET A 95 17.61 -10.58 2.27
N ASN A 96 18.76 -10.35 1.64
CA ASN A 96 19.88 -11.30 1.60
C ASN A 96 20.48 -11.52 3.00
N LEU A 97 20.54 -10.46 3.82
CA LEU A 97 21.01 -10.57 5.19
C LEU A 97 20.09 -11.46 6.02
N MET A 98 18.78 -11.33 5.86
CA MET A 98 17.80 -12.18 6.55
C MET A 98 17.97 -13.65 6.13
N ILE A 99 18.12 -13.91 4.84
CA ILE A 99 18.36 -15.25 4.32
C ILE A 99 19.66 -15.83 4.92
N ALA A 100 20.75 -15.05 4.94
CA ALA A 100 22.03 -15.48 5.49
C ALA A 100 21.98 -15.79 7.00
N GLN A 101 21.08 -15.13 7.73
CA GLN A 101 20.86 -15.34 9.17
C GLN A 101 19.77 -16.38 9.46
N ASP A 102 19.31 -17.10 8.44
CA ASP A 102 18.21 -18.07 8.54
C ASP A 102 16.93 -17.45 9.10
N LYS A 103 16.67 -16.20 8.74
CA LYS A 103 15.45 -15.47 9.07
C LYS A 103 14.55 -15.33 7.84
N HIS A 104 13.28 -15.01 8.09
CA HIS A 104 12.33 -14.82 6.98
C HIS A 104 12.63 -13.54 6.22
N GLN A 105 12.75 -13.63 4.89
CA GLN A 105 13.15 -12.49 4.04
C GLN A 105 12.15 -11.33 4.03
N TYR A 106 10.88 -11.58 4.34
CA TYR A 106 9.83 -10.56 4.46
C TYR A 106 9.50 -10.23 5.91
N ASP A 107 9.13 -11.24 6.72
CA ASP A 107 8.62 -11.01 8.07
C ASP A 107 9.69 -10.41 9.01
N ASP A 108 10.95 -10.73 8.78
CA ASP A 108 12.07 -10.20 9.57
C ASP A 108 12.79 -9.03 8.89
N ASN A 109 12.39 -8.66 7.67
CA ASN A 109 12.99 -7.56 6.93
C ASN A 109 12.59 -6.23 7.58
N LYS A 110 13.58 -5.39 7.93
CA LYS A 110 13.32 -4.13 8.64
C LYS A 110 12.41 -3.16 7.89
N TYR A 111 12.44 -3.17 6.55
CA TYR A 111 11.58 -2.29 5.75
C TYR A 111 10.13 -2.78 5.76
N GLU A 112 9.93 -4.09 5.77
CA GLU A 112 8.60 -4.68 5.91
C GLU A 112 8.05 -4.47 7.33
N ILE A 113 8.88 -4.63 8.35
CA ILE A 113 8.51 -4.34 9.74
C ILE A 113 8.12 -2.87 9.90
N ALA A 114 8.89 -1.94 9.32
CA ALA A 114 8.58 -0.52 9.36
C ALA A 114 7.28 -0.20 8.65
N ALA A 115 7.03 -0.82 7.49
CA ALA A 115 5.79 -0.64 6.74
C ALA A 115 4.58 -1.14 7.55
N GLU A 116 4.70 -2.29 8.19
CA GLU A 116 3.63 -2.85 9.02
C GLU A 116 3.32 -1.97 10.23
N LYS A 117 4.32 -1.46 10.92
CA LYS A 117 4.13 -0.51 12.02
C LYS A 117 3.47 0.78 11.56
N PHE A 118 3.86 1.28 10.40
CA PHE A 118 3.27 2.46 9.79
C PHE A 118 1.79 2.26 9.49
N VAL A 119 1.42 1.10 8.96
CA VAL A 119 0.02 0.74 8.70
C VAL A 119 -0.76 0.72 9.99
N GLN A 120 -0.30 0.01 11.01
CA GLN A 120 -1.01 -0.12 12.29
C GLN A 120 -1.22 1.23 12.97
N LYS A 121 -0.30 2.15 12.79
CA LYS A 121 -0.40 3.51 13.34
C LYS A 121 -1.41 4.38 12.59
N ASN A 122 -1.63 4.14 11.30
CA ASN A 122 -2.29 5.10 10.42
C ASN A 122 -3.62 4.64 9.81
N TRP A 123 -3.88 3.34 9.62
CA TRP A 123 -5.04 2.89 8.85
C TRP A 123 -6.36 3.33 9.46
N LYS A 124 -6.50 3.29 10.78
CA LYS A 124 -7.77 3.55 11.48
C LYS A 124 -8.22 5.00 11.34
N LYS A 125 -7.28 5.95 11.38
CA LYS A 125 -7.62 7.37 11.20
C LYS A 125 -8.16 7.63 9.80
N TRP A 126 -7.61 6.98 8.78
CA TRP A 126 -8.09 7.09 7.40
C TRP A 126 -9.42 6.41 7.21
N TYR A 127 -9.60 5.25 7.81
CA TYR A 127 -10.88 4.57 7.82
C TYR A 127 -11.98 5.48 8.36
N ASN A 128 -11.76 6.06 9.52
CA ASN A 128 -12.74 6.94 10.18
C ASN A 128 -12.97 8.22 9.36
N LYS A 129 -11.92 8.81 8.81
CA LYS A 129 -12.02 10.01 7.98
C LYS A 129 -12.85 9.75 6.72
N PHE A 130 -12.55 8.70 5.99
CA PHE A 130 -13.25 8.38 4.75
C PHE A 130 -14.71 7.97 5.00
N LYS A 131 -14.96 7.27 6.08
CA LYS A 131 -16.34 6.95 6.50
C LYS A 131 -17.13 8.22 6.80
N LYS A 132 -16.55 9.14 7.56
CA LYS A 132 -17.17 10.43 7.89
C LYS A 132 -17.45 11.26 6.64
N GLU A 133 -16.58 11.21 5.65
CA GLU A 133 -16.75 11.92 4.38
C GLU A 133 -17.72 11.22 3.41
N GLY A 134 -18.27 10.09 3.79
CA GLY A 134 -19.26 9.36 2.99
C GLY A 134 -18.68 8.65 1.77
N LEU A 135 -17.36 8.33 1.78
CA LEU A 135 -16.72 7.65 0.65
C LEU A 135 -17.01 6.14 0.63
N PHE A 136 -17.55 5.65 1.72
CA PHE A 136 -18.06 4.27 1.80
C PHE A 136 -19.13 4.12 2.88
#